data_01d15283092cd41a43a83ef753992e00
#
_entry.id   01d15283092cd41a43a83ef753992e00
#
_cell.length_a   1.000
_cell.length_b   1.000
_cell.length_c   1.000
_cell.angle_alpha   90.00
_cell.angle_beta   90.00
_cell.angle_gamma   90.00
#
_symmetry.space_group_name_H-M   'P 1'
#
loop_
_entity.id
_entity.type
_entity.pdbx_description
1 polymer ?
#
loop_
_entity_poly.entity_id
_entity_poly.type
_entity_poly.pdbx_seq_one_letter_code
_entity_poly.pdbx_strand_id
1 'polypeptide(L)'
;MRKLIFSALIAATAFPVAASAQTAELRRDRQDIRQEQRDLRDARHHGDRHDVRDQRQDVREAKREYREDWRDYRRSNRNVYHRPAYVGPRGYAYRPVNVGARLGSPYYASRYVISDPYRYRLPRTTGYSRWVRYGNDVLLVNTRNGRVIEAHRNFFW
;
A
#
# COMPACT_ATOMS: atom_id res chain seq x y z
N MET A 1 24.79 -56.56 -21.49
CA MET A 1 23.68 -55.62 -21.85
C MET A 1 23.36 -54.76 -20.62
N ARG A 2 23.87 -53.54 -20.58
CA ARG A 2 23.71 -52.62 -19.45
C ARG A 2 22.57 -51.67 -19.81
N LYS A 3 21.45 -51.73 -19.07
CA LYS A 3 20.33 -50.81 -19.23
C LYS A 3 20.62 -49.53 -18.44
N LEU A 4 20.83 -48.41 -19.12
CA LEU A 4 20.92 -47.07 -18.54
C LEU A 4 19.51 -46.56 -18.29
N ILE A 5 19.16 -46.35 -17.03
CA ILE A 5 17.91 -45.72 -16.62
C ILE A 5 18.19 -44.20 -16.54
N PHE A 6 17.66 -43.42 -17.48
CA PHE A 6 17.65 -41.95 -17.41
C PHE A 6 16.52 -41.51 -16.46
N SER A 7 16.86 -41.08 -15.27
CA SER A 7 15.94 -40.40 -14.37
C SER A 7 15.84 -38.93 -14.82
N ALA A 8 14.72 -38.60 -15.45
CA ALA A 8 14.37 -37.21 -15.79
C ALA A 8 13.95 -36.49 -14.50
N LEU A 9 14.76 -35.52 -14.07
CA LEU A 9 14.41 -34.61 -12.97
C LEU A 9 13.45 -33.56 -13.53
N ILE A 10 12.18 -33.66 -13.23
CA ILE A 10 11.18 -32.62 -13.52
C ILE A 10 11.30 -31.56 -12.41
N ALA A 11 12.02 -30.49 -12.68
CA ALA A 11 12.00 -29.31 -11.84
C ALA A 11 10.66 -28.57 -12.05
N ALA A 12 9.73 -28.76 -11.12
CA ALA A 12 8.47 -28.04 -11.10
C ALA A 12 8.73 -26.56 -10.74
N THR A 13 8.73 -25.69 -11.74
CA THR A 13 8.77 -24.22 -11.54
C THR A 13 7.36 -23.72 -11.19
N ALA A 14 7.00 -23.79 -9.90
CA ALA A 14 5.68 -23.36 -9.40
C ALA A 14 5.72 -21.95 -8.80
N PHE A 15 6.12 -20.90 -9.57
CA PHE A 15 6.27 -19.55 -8.99
C PHE A 15 5.54 -18.34 -9.61
N PRO A 16 4.72 -18.40 -10.67
CA PRO A 16 4.01 -17.20 -11.08
C PRO A 16 2.55 -17.09 -10.58
N VAL A 17 1.93 -18.18 -10.14
CA VAL A 17 0.48 -18.19 -9.84
C VAL A 17 0.14 -17.50 -8.52
N ALA A 18 0.92 -17.69 -7.46
CA ALA A 18 0.66 -17.09 -6.15
C ALA A 18 0.77 -15.55 -6.15
N ALA A 19 1.77 -15.01 -6.84
CA ALA A 19 1.95 -13.55 -6.92
C ALA A 19 0.84 -12.85 -7.73
N SER A 20 0.27 -13.50 -8.71
CA SER A 20 -0.87 -12.96 -9.49
C SER A 20 -2.18 -12.99 -8.70
N ALA A 21 -2.42 -14.05 -7.91
CA ALA A 21 -3.58 -14.18 -7.04
C ALA A 21 -3.60 -13.07 -5.96
N GLN A 22 -2.52 -12.90 -5.21
CA GLN A 22 -2.39 -11.85 -4.20
C GLN A 22 -2.54 -10.43 -4.78
N THR A 23 -2.09 -10.23 -6.02
CA THR A 23 -2.28 -8.93 -6.70
C THR A 23 -3.74 -8.70 -7.08
N ALA A 24 -4.47 -9.74 -7.48
CA ALA A 24 -5.89 -9.65 -7.78
C ALA A 24 -6.72 -9.38 -6.51
N GLU A 25 -6.35 -10.01 -5.40
CA GLU A 25 -6.92 -9.82 -4.07
C GLU A 25 -6.81 -8.35 -3.63
N LEU A 26 -5.62 -7.78 -3.55
CA LEU A 26 -5.41 -6.37 -3.23
C LEU A 26 -6.15 -5.38 -4.14
N ARG A 27 -6.49 -5.77 -5.38
CA ARG A 27 -7.33 -4.95 -6.25
C ARG A 27 -8.80 -5.03 -5.86
N ARG A 28 -9.30 -6.21 -5.50
CA ARG A 28 -10.66 -6.42 -5.01
C ARG A 28 -10.89 -5.63 -3.73
N ASP A 29 -10.03 -5.78 -2.73
CA ASP A 29 -10.13 -5.06 -1.47
C ASP A 29 -10.23 -3.54 -1.65
N ARG A 30 -9.46 -2.99 -2.61
CA ARG A 30 -9.58 -1.57 -2.94
C ARG A 30 -10.91 -1.21 -3.59
N GLN A 31 -11.52 -2.13 -4.32
CA GLN A 31 -12.86 -1.94 -4.88
C GLN A 31 -13.90 -2.01 -3.78
N ASP A 32 -13.76 -2.96 -2.87
CA ASP A 32 -14.64 -3.16 -1.72
C ASP A 32 -14.62 -1.94 -0.80
N ILE A 33 -13.43 -1.46 -0.42
CA ILE A 33 -13.30 -0.19 0.34
C ILE A 33 -14.03 0.97 -0.37
N ARG A 34 -13.94 1.06 -1.69
CA ARG A 34 -14.61 2.14 -2.43
C ARG A 34 -16.12 1.95 -2.46
N GLN A 35 -16.58 0.70 -2.52
CA GLN A 35 -18.00 0.38 -2.45
C GLN A 35 -18.54 0.74 -1.07
N GLU A 36 -17.94 0.22 0.00
CA GLU A 36 -18.36 0.50 1.37
C GLU A 36 -18.36 2.02 1.70
N GLN A 37 -17.40 2.75 1.10
CA GLN A 37 -17.40 4.21 1.24
C GLN A 37 -18.53 4.91 0.48
N ARG A 38 -19.04 4.32 -0.62
CA ARG A 38 -20.23 4.83 -1.32
C ARG A 38 -21.47 4.56 -0.48
N ASP A 39 -21.60 3.33 0.00
CA ASP A 39 -22.75 2.89 0.78
C ASP A 39 -22.86 3.68 2.10
N LEU A 40 -21.72 3.96 2.74
CA LEU A 40 -21.69 4.87 3.88
C LEU A 40 -22.14 6.31 3.53
N ARG A 41 -21.82 6.80 2.32
CA ARG A 41 -22.32 8.12 1.91
C ARG A 41 -23.82 8.10 1.71
N ASP A 42 -24.33 7.06 1.08
CA ASP A 42 -25.75 6.88 0.82
C ASP A 42 -26.55 6.72 2.13
N ALA A 43 -26.04 5.92 3.07
CA ALA A 43 -26.62 5.81 4.40
C ALA A 43 -26.66 7.16 5.16
N ARG A 44 -25.67 8.03 4.96
CA ARG A 44 -25.67 9.39 5.56
C ARG A 44 -26.70 10.33 4.97
N HIS A 45 -27.13 10.10 3.73
CA HIS A 45 -28.09 10.96 3.02
C HIS A 45 -29.52 10.43 3.12
N HIS A 46 -29.69 9.12 3.16
CA HIS A 46 -30.99 8.46 3.04
C HIS A 46 -31.30 7.48 4.17
N GLY A 47 -30.29 7.03 4.93
CA GLY A 47 -30.42 6.05 6.01
C GLY A 47 -30.63 6.67 7.38
N ASP A 48 -30.87 5.80 8.34
CA ASP A 48 -30.98 6.18 9.75
C ASP A 48 -29.63 6.09 10.50
N ARG A 49 -29.66 6.28 11.83
CA ARG A 49 -28.44 6.21 12.67
C ARG A 49 -27.86 4.80 12.77
N HIS A 50 -28.69 3.78 12.61
CA HIS A 50 -28.28 2.38 12.63
C HIS A 50 -27.53 2.05 11.34
N ASP A 51 -28.12 2.39 10.20
CA ASP A 51 -27.50 2.21 8.88
C ASP A 51 -26.10 2.88 8.80
N VAL A 52 -26.01 4.13 9.28
CA VAL A 52 -24.72 4.84 9.32
C VAL A 52 -23.70 4.16 10.23
N ARG A 53 -24.14 3.55 11.33
CA ARG A 53 -23.24 2.83 12.24
C ARG A 53 -22.71 1.56 11.61
N ASP A 54 -23.59 0.80 10.98
CA ASP A 54 -23.26 -0.47 10.35
C ASP A 54 -22.32 -0.23 9.16
N GLN A 55 -22.66 0.69 8.28
CA GLN A 55 -21.81 1.06 7.15
C GLN A 55 -20.42 1.62 7.57
N ARG A 56 -20.32 2.27 8.74
CA ARG A 56 -19.02 2.64 9.31
C ARG A 56 -18.22 1.42 9.78
N GLN A 57 -18.88 0.37 10.23
CA GLN A 57 -18.24 -0.87 10.61
C GLN A 57 -17.70 -1.58 9.37
N ASP A 58 -18.52 -1.71 8.32
CA ASP A 58 -18.14 -2.34 7.05
C ASP A 58 -16.91 -1.66 6.43
N VAL A 59 -16.88 -0.33 6.37
CA VAL A 59 -15.70 0.43 5.95
C VAL A 59 -14.47 0.14 6.81
N ARG A 60 -14.63 -0.07 8.13
CA ARG A 60 -13.49 -0.41 9.01
C ARG A 60 -13.00 -1.82 8.75
N GLU A 61 -13.90 -2.76 8.51
CA GLU A 61 -13.58 -4.16 8.24
C GLU A 61 -12.87 -4.31 6.91
N ALA A 62 -13.41 -3.76 5.83
CA ALA A 62 -12.77 -3.75 4.52
C ALA A 62 -11.35 -3.13 4.56
N LYS A 63 -11.17 -2.04 5.33
CA LYS A 63 -9.83 -1.44 5.53
C LYS A 63 -8.91 -2.29 6.40
N ARG A 64 -9.42 -3.12 7.30
CA ARG A 64 -8.63 -4.03 8.11
C ARG A 64 -8.13 -5.17 7.24
N GLU A 65 -9.01 -5.81 6.49
CA GLU A 65 -8.72 -6.88 5.55
C GLU A 65 -7.64 -6.44 4.55
N TYR A 66 -7.86 -5.34 3.84
CA TYR A 66 -6.84 -4.77 2.94
C TYR A 66 -5.47 -4.57 3.60
N ARG A 67 -5.42 -4.16 4.88
CA ARG A 67 -4.12 -3.98 5.58
C ARG A 67 -3.47 -5.33 5.92
N GLU A 68 -4.24 -6.37 6.16
CA GLU A 68 -3.75 -7.71 6.45
C GLU A 68 -3.18 -8.33 5.18
N ASP A 69 -3.93 -8.33 4.10
CA ASP A 69 -3.52 -8.83 2.79
C ASP A 69 -2.31 -8.08 2.22
N TRP A 70 -2.31 -6.76 2.42
CA TRP A 70 -1.17 -5.93 2.05
C TRP A 70 0.09 -6.27 2.86
N ARG A 71 -0.05 -6.62 4.13
CA ARG A 71 1.05 -7.07 4.99
C ARG A 71 1.61 -8.40 4.49
N ASP A 72 0.74 -9.33 4.16
CA ASP A 72 1.12 -10.67 3.70
C ASP A 72 1.74 -10.61 2.30
N TYR A 73 1.19 -9.81 1.42
CA TYR A 73 1.81 -9.51 0.13
C TYR A 73 3.24 -8.98 0.28
N ARG A 74 3.48 -8.02 1.18
CA ARG A 74 4.83 -7.49 1.41
C ARG A 74 5.77 -8.52 2.00
N ARG A 75 5.29 -9.39 2.89
CA ARG A 75 6.09 -10.50 3.44
C ARG A 75 6.53 -11.48 2.37
N SER A 76 5.65 -11.80 1.45
CA SER A 76 5.94 -12.68 0.32
C SER A 76 6.89 -12.05 -0.71
N ASN A 77 6.92 -10.70 -0.75
CA ASN A 77 7.73 -9.93 -1.70
C ASN A 77 8.84 -9.11 -0.99
N ARG A 78 9.49 -9.69 0.03
CA ARG A 78 10.46 -8.98 0.90
C ARG A 78 11.55 -8.24 0.13
N ASN A 79 12.09 -8.82 -0.93
CA ASN A 79 13.15 -8.23 -1.74
C ASN A 79 12.75 -6.89 -2.38
N VAL A 80 11.46 -6.69 -2.65
CA VAL A 80 10.93 -5.43 -3.19
C VAL A 80 10.81 -4.37 -2.11
N TYR A 81 10.42 -4.75 -0.89
CA TYR A 81 10.09 -3.84 0.21
C TYR A 81 11.23 -3.62 1.21
N HIS A 82 12.28 -4.43 1.14
CA HIS A 82 13.50 -4.18 1.93
C HIS A 82 14.29 -3.03 1.30
N ARG A 83 14.54 -1.99 2.07
CA ARG A 83 15.26 -0.79 1.62
C ARG A 83 16.36 -0.43 2.61
N PRO A 84 17.47 0.19 2.16
CA PRO A 84 18.47 0.74 3.05
C PRO A 84 17.85 1.67 4.11
N ALA A 85 18.55 1.85 5.21
CA ALA A 85 18.13 2.77 6.27
C ALA A 85 17.75 4.14 5.69
N TYR A 86 16.68 4.73 6.21
CA TYR A 86 16.25 6.05 5.76
C TYR A 86 17.15 7.14 6.31
N VAL A 87 17.68 7.95 5.42
CA VAL A 87 18.44 9.15 5.80
C VAL A 87 17.54 10.36 5.58
N GLY A 88 17.00 10.89 6.65
CA GLY A 88 16.11 12.05 6.63
C GLY A 88 16.83 13.38 6.42
N PRO A 89 16.08 14.49 6.30
CA PRO A 89 16.63 15.84 6.32
C PRO A 89 17.34 16.12 7.66
N ARG A 90 18.14 17.19 7.71
CA ARG A 90 18.80 17.62 8.95
C ARG A 90 17.79 17.79 10.08
N GLY A 91 18.08 17.21 11.23
CA GLY A 91 17.20 17.24 12.41
C GLY A 91 16.00 16.26 12.31
N TYR A 92 16.04 15.32 11.37
CA TYR A 92 14.99 14.30 11.25
C TYR A 92 14.89 13.48 12.54
N ALA A 93 13.69 13.47 13.10
CA ALA A 93 13.26 12.48 14.08
C ALA A 93 11.92 11.91 13.59
N TYR A 94 11.82 10.59 13.54
CA TYR A 94 10.57 9.97 13.07
C TYR A 94 9.42 10.31 14.00
N ARG A 95 8.34 10.81 13.42
CA ARG A 95 7.04 10.98 14.08
C ARG A 95 5.95 10.53 13.11
N PRO A 96 4.98 9.72 13.55
CA PRO A 96 3.90 9.30 12.69
C PRO A 96 3.13 10.50 12.12
N VAL A 97 3.01 10.56 10.80
CA VAL A 97 2.29 11.63 10.10
C VAL A 97 0.89 11.15 9.74
N ASN A 98 -0.14 11.90 10.10
CA ASN A 98 -1.52 11.60 9.79
C ASN A 98 -1.95 12.22 8.44
N VAL A 99 -2.95 11.60 7.81
CA VAL A 99 -3.63 12.18 6.65
C VAL A 99 -4.23 13.54 7.04
N GLY A 100 -4.06 14.52 6.17
CA GLY A 100 -4.46 15.91 6.41
C GLY A 100 -3.38 16.80 7.03
N ALA A 101 -2.37 16.23 7.68
CA ALA A 101 -1.23 16.99 8.22
C ALA A 101 -0.39 17.63 7.10
N ARG A 102 0.39 18.65 7.45
CA ARG A 102 1.36 19.28 6.54
C ARG A 102 2.77 18.82 6.84
N LEU A 103 3.41 18.32 5.81
CA LEU A 103 4.82 17.92 5.84
C LEU A 103 5.69 19.09 5.35
N GLY A 104 6.80 19.34 6.01
CA GLY A 104 7.75 20.36 5.56
C GLY A 104 8.42 20.02 4.24
N SER A 105 8.74 21.02 3.42
CA SER A 105 9.31 20.82 2.08
C SER A 105 10.54 19.93 2.01
N PRO A 106 11.48 19.94 2.99
CA PRO A 106 12.63 19.04 2.94
C PRO A 106 12.29 17.55 2.89
N TYR A 107 11.11 17.15 3.40
CA TYR A 107 10.69 15.75 3.47
C TYR A 107 10.09 15.20 2.17
N TYR A 108 9.73 16.06 1.23
CA TYR A 108 9.25 15.66 -0.09
C TYR A 108 10.14 16.19 -1.23
N ALA A 109 11.39 16.52 -0.92
CA ALA A 109 12.42 16.79 -1.92
C ALA A 109 12.60 15.56 -2.85
N SER A 110 13.11 15.77 -4.06
CA SER A 110 13.20 14.77 -5.12
C SER A 110 13.84 13.45 -4.68
N ARG A 111 14.85 13.49 -3.80
CA ARG A 111 15.53 12.29 -3.26
C ARG A 111 14.63 11.36 -2.44
N TYR A 112 13.52 11.86 -1.93
CA TYR A 112 12.55 11.07 -1.17
C TYR A 112 11.38 10.60 -2.03
N VAL A 113 11.24 11.13 -3.24
CA VAL A 113 10.17 10.74 -4.16
C VAL A 113 10.41 9.31 -4.63
N ILE A 114 9.35 8.52 -4.60
CA ILE A 114 9.32 7.18 -5.16
C ILE A 114 9.11 7.32 -6.67
N SER A 115 10.18 7.13 -7.44
CA SER A 115 10.18 7.31 -8.89
C SER A 115 9.34 6.27 -9.62
N ASP A 116 9.28 5.04 -9.10
CA ASP A 116 8.48 3.94 -9.64
C ASP A 116 7.46 3.45 -8.57
N PRO A 117 6.34 4.15 -8.40
CA PRO A 117 5.30 3.73 -7.46
C PRO A 117 4.64 2.40 -7.86
N TYR A 118 4.63 2.07 -9.16
CA TYR A 118 4.03 0.84 -9.66
C TYR A 118 4.74 -0.42 -9.14
N ARG A 119 6.06 -0.36 -9.01
CA ARG A 119 6.88 -1.43 -8.42
C ARG A 119 6.38 -1.82 -7.02
N TYR A 120 5.87 -0.85 -6.28
CA TYR A 120 5.35 -1.02 -4.92
C TYR A 120 3.82 -1.13 -4.87
N ARG A 121 3.18 -1.35 -6.00
CA ARG A 121 1.70 -1.42 -6.11
C ARG A 121 0.98 -0.15 -5.62
N LEU A 122 1.69 0.96 -5.57
CA LEU A 122 1.10 2.25 -5.27
C LEU A 122 0.36 2.80 -6.52
N PRO A 123 -0.79 3.47 -6.36
CA PRO A 123 -1.49 4.10 -7.46
C PRO A 123 -0.62 5.13 -8.19
N ARG A 124 -0.91 5.33 -9.48
CA ARG A 124 -0.31 6.46 -10.20
C ARG A 124 -0.71 7.77 -9.56
N THR A 125 0.21 8.70 -9.54
CA THR A 125 -0.03 10.06 -9.05
C THR A 125 -0.35 10.99 -10.20
N THR A 126 -1.22 11.96 -9.97
CA THR A 126 -1.60 12.99 -10.94
C THR A 126 -1.34 14.38 -10.36
N GLY A 127 -1.14 15.36 -11.22
CA GLY A 127 -0.94 16.75 -10.82
C GLY A 127 0.28 16.92 -9.90
N TYR A 128 0.07 17.58 -8.80
CA TYR A 128 1.11 17.91 -7.81
C TYR A 128 1.27 16.85 -6.72
N SER A 129 0.61 15.70 -6.83
CA SER A 129 0.74 14.62 -5.84
C SER A 129 1.95 13.75 -6.14
N ARG A 130 2.72 13.39 -5.12
CA ARG A 130 3.87 12.49 -5.23
C ARG A 130 3.89 11.53 -4.05
N TRP A 131 4.25 10.28 -4.35
CA TRP A 131 4.60 9.31 -3.31
C TRP A 131 6.00 9.61 -2.82
N VAL A 132 6.15 9.74 -1.51
CA VAL A 132 7.45 10.00 -0.87
C VAL A 132 7.71 9.00 0.24
N ARG A 133 8.97 8.63 0.42
CA ARG A 133 9.41 7.83 1.56
C ARG A 133 9.62 8.74 2.76
N TYR A 134 9.10 8.34 3.92
CA TYR A 134 9.28 9.01 5.20
C TYR A 134 9.59 7.97 6.29
N GLY A 135 10.85 7.77 6.61
CA GLY A 135 11.27 6.63 7.42
C GLY A 135 10.98 5.30 6.73
N ASN A 136 10.24 4.45 7.40
CA ASN A 136 9.71 3.22 6.82
C ASN A 136 8.29 3.39 6.25
N ASP A 137 7.72 4.58 6.31
CA ASP A 137 6.40 4.88 5.77
C ASP A 137 6.49 5.37 4.31
N VAL A 138 5.35 5.30 3.63
CA VAL A 138 5.12 5.95 2.35
C VAL A 138 3.93 6.88 2.46
N LEU A 139 4.13 8.11 2.04
CA LEU A 139 3.11 9.17 2.10
C LEU A 139 2.80 9.67 0.69
N LEU A 140 1.53 9.84 0.37
CA LEU A 140 1.11 10.62 -0.79
C LEU A 140 1.01 12.08 -0.36
N VAL A 141 1.83 12.94 -0.94
CA VAL A 141 1.94 14.35 -0.54
C VAL A 141 1.60 15.26 -1.72
N ASN A 142 0.78 16.27 -1.48
CA ASN A 142 0.63 17.38 -2.41
C ASN A 142 1.85 18.30 -2.27
N THR A 143 2.69 18.34 -3.30
CA THR A 143 3.97 19.06 -3.27
C THR A 143 3.86 20.58 -3.32
N ARG A 144 2.66 21.13 -3.64
CA ARG A 144 2.41 22.60 -3.60
C ARG A 144 2.28 23.12 -2.17
N ASN A 145 1.67 22.33 -1.29
CA ASN A 145 1.31 22.80 0.06
C ASN A 145 1.74 21.85 1.19
N GLY A 146 2.40 20.75 0.86
CA GLY A 146 2.88 19.76 1.80
C GLY A 146 1.78 18.88 2.44
N ARG A 147 0.52 19.01 2.03
CA ARG A 147 -0.58 18.25 2.64
C ARG A 147 -0.45 16.76 2.35
N VAL A 148 -0.51 15.94 3.39
CA VAL A 148 -0.55 14.48 3.28
C VAL A 148 -1.97 14.05 2.91
N ILE A 149 -2.09 13.35 1.77
CA ILE A 149 -3.35 12.85 1.20
C ILE A 149 -3.60 11.42 1.65
N GLU A 150 -2.52 10.61 1.70
CA GLU A 150 -2.58 9.19 2.06
C GLU A 150 -1.30 8.80 2.81
N ALA A 151 -1.39 7.82 3.73
CA ALA A 151 -0.25 7.36 4.50
C ALA A 151 -0.29 5.84 4.69
N HIS A 152 0.77 5.16 4.26
CA HIS A 152 1.00 3.74 4.50
C HIS A 152 2.15 3.58 5.48
N ARG A 153 1.84 3.17 6.69
CA ARG A 153 2.83 3.01 7.76
C ARG A 153 3.53 1.66 7.68
N ASN A 154 4.78 1.64 8.13
CA ASN A 154 5.62 0.44 8.11
C ASN A 154 5.62 -0.25 6.73
N PHE A 155 5.71 0.56 5.70
CA PHE A 155 5.65 0.13 4.31
C PHE A 155 6.94 -0.56 3.87
N PHE A 156 8.08 -0.03 4.29
CA PHE A 156 9.40 -0.61 4.11
C PHE A 156 9.93 -1.23 5.42
N TRP A 157 10.92 -2.10 5.32
CA TRP A 157 11.74 -2.62 6.41
C TRP A 157 13.23 -2.64 6.07
#